data_196e6de8dbca82029d2fcdc25f971384
#
_entry.id   196e6de8dbca82029d2fcdc25f971384
#
_cell.length_a   1.000
_cell.length_b   1.000
_cell.length_c   1.000
_cell.angle_alpha   90.00
_cell.angle_beta   90.00
_cell.angle_gamma   90.00
#
_symmetry.space_group_name_H-M   'P 1'
#
loop_
_entity.id
_entity.type
_entity.pdbx_description
1 polymer ?
#
loop_
_entity_poly.entity_id
_entity_poly.type
_entity_poly.pdbx_seq_one_letter_code
_entity_poly.pdbx_strand_id
1 'polypeptide(L)'
;MKREELRRWIEAQAEPDFQAFSAALVPGADNMAGVRLPILKAKAREIARQADWRAFVEQGAQGEDLWFEETMLRGMVIGCASMELEERLERMAAFVPQIRNW
;
A
#
# COMPACT_ATOMS: atom_id res chain seq x y z
N MET A 1 10.93 -4.82 -1.09
CA MET A 1 9.99 -5.86 -1.56
C MET A 1 9.61 -5.61 -3.01
N LYS A 2 9.66 -6.63 -3.82
CA LYS A 2 9.30 -6.51 -5.23
C LYS A 2 7.78 -6.52 -5.41
N ARG A 3 7.30 -5.85 -6.47
CA ARG A 3 5.87 -5.73 -6.75
C ARG A 3 5.18 -7.09 -6.91
N GLU A 4 5.82 -8.04 -7.59
CA GLU A 4 5.27 -9.38 -7.79
C GLU A 4 5.12 -10.15 -6.48
N GLU A 5 6.10 -10.05 -5.59
CA GLU A 5 6.04 -10.67 -4.27
C GLU A 5 4.90 -10.08 -3.45
N LEU A 6 4.75 -8.76 -3.51
CA LEU A 6 3.70 -8.07 -2.80
C LEU A 6 2.32 -8.50 -3.30
N ARG A 7 2.14 -8.60 -4.61
CA ARG A 7 0.86 -9.04 -5.19
C ARG A 7 0.49 -10.46 -4.77
N ARG A 8 1.45 -11.36 -4.76
CA ARG A 8 1.22 -12.74 -4.27
C ARG A 8 0.82 -12.75 -2.80
N TRP A 9 1.49 -11.94 -2.00
CA TRP A 9 1.18 -11.83 -0.58
C TRP A 9 -0.24 -11.30 -0.36
N ILE A 10 -0.61 -10.23 -1.08
CA ILE A 10 -1.96 -9.65 -1.01
C ILE A 10 -3.00 -10.70 -1.37
N GLU A 11 -2.81 -11.42 -2.45
CA GLU A 11 -3.74 -12.46 -2.90
C GLU A 11 -3.87 -13.60 -1.89
N ALA A 12 -2.77 -13.95 -1.24
CA ALA A 12 -2.79 -14.99 -0.20
C ALA A 12 -3.54 -14.56 1.06
N GLN A 13 -3.59 -13.24 1.35
CA GLN A 13 -4.26 -12.69 2.53
C GLN A 13 -5.69 -12.24 2.23
N ALA A 14 -6.12 -12.26 0.98
CA ALA A 14 -7.43 -11.77 0.59
C ALA A 14 -8.57 -12.61 1.16
N GLU A 15 -9.61 -11.94 1.66
CA GLU A 15 -10.81 -12.58 2.21
C GLU A 15 -12.02 -12.09 1.40
N PRO A 16 -12.71 -12.97 0.66
CA PRO A 16 -13.82 -12.54 -0.22
C PRO A 16 -14.95 -11.82 0.50
N ASP A 17 -15.32 -12.26 1.69
CA ASP A 17 -16.41 -11.62 2.47
C ASP A 17 -16.00 -10.22 2.91
N PHE A 18 -14.77 -10.06 3.38
CA PHE A 18 -14.24 -8.75 3.77
C PHE A 18 -14.08 -7.85 2.56
N GLN A 19 -13.67 -8.40 1.43
CA GLN A 19 -13.55 -7.67 0.17
C GLN A 19 -14.89 -7.05 -0.23
N ALA A 20 -15.95 -7.83 -0.22
CA ALA A 20 -17.29 -7.35 -0.59
C ALA A 20 -17.78 -6.25 0.34
N PHE A 21 -17.55 -6.42 1.66
CA PHE A 21 -17.93 -5.42 2.66
C PHE A 21 -17.16 -4.12 2.46
N SER A 22 -15.85 -4.20 2.30
CA SER A 22 -15.00 -3.02 2.17
C SER A 22 -15.20 -2.28 0.87
N ALA A 23 -15.40 -3.00 -0.23
CA ALA A 23 -15.65 -2.40 -1.54
C ALA A 23 -16.95 -1.61 -1.56
N ALA A 24 -17.94 -2.01 -0.78
CA ALA A 24 -19.22 -1.29 -0.66
C ALA A 24 -19.04 0.05 0.07
N LEU A 25 -18.02 0.19 0.91
CA LEU A 25 -17.75 1.41 1.68
C LEU A 25 -16.88 2.43 0.93
N VAL A 26 -16.17 1.99 -0.11
CA VAL A 26 -15.25 2.85 -0.86
C VAL A 26 -15.70 2.90 -2.32
N PRO A 27 -16.42 3.95 -2.72
CA PRO A 27 -16.87 4.08 -4.11
C PRO A 27 -15.70 4.07 -5.10
N GLY A 28 -15.83 3.29 -6.16
CA GLY A 28 -14.80 3.18 -7.19
C GLY A 28 -13.65 2.25 -6.86
N ALA A 29 -13.68 1.58 -5.72
CA ALA A 29 -12.64 0.62 -5.33
C ALA A 29 -12.93 -0.76 -5.92
N ASP A 30 -12.79 -0.89 -7.23
CA ASP A 30 -13.03 -2.12 -7.97
C ASP A 30 -11.83 -3.08 -7.94
N ASN A 31 -10.68 -2.62 -7.47
CA ASN A 31 -9.44 -3.39 -7.40
C ASN A 31 -9.04 -3.78 -5.97
N MET A 32 -9.99 -3.83 -5.06
CA MET A 32 -9.73 -4.20 -3.67
C MET A 32 -9.66 -5.72 -3.53
N ALA A 33 -8.56 -6.23 -2.98
CA ALA A 33 -8.39 -7.67 -2.76
C ALA A 33 -9.08 -8.15 -1.49
N GLY A 34 -9.23 -7.29 -0.49
CA GLY A 34 -9.90 -7.63 0.75
C GLY A 34 -8.95 -8.11 1.85
N VAL A 35 -7.87 -7.37 2.08
CA VAL A 35 -6.93 -7.65 3.17
C VAL A 35 -7.30 -6.79 4.37
N ARG A 36 -7.40 -7.40 5.55
CA ARG A 36 -7.77 -6.70 6.78
C ARG A 36 -6.69 -5.70 7.20
N LEU A 37 -7.13 -4.57 7.73
CA LEU A 37 -6.26 -3.45 8.09
C LEU A 37 -5.12 -3.83 9.05
N PRO A 38 -5.35 -4.60 10.13
CA PRO A 38 -4.25 -5.01 11.00
C PRO A 38 -3.16 -5.80 10.31
N ILE A 39 -3.53 -6.61 9.32
CA ILE A 39 -2.59 -7.40 8.51
C ILE A 39 -1.76 -6.45 7.65
N LEU A 40 -2.40 -5.46 7.01
CA LEU A 40 -1.70 -4.44 6.21
C LEU A 40 -0.74 -3.62 7.05
N LYS A 41 -1.16 -3.20 8.25
CA LYS A 41 -0.31 -2.43 9.16
C LYS A 41 0.94 -3.19 9.57
N ALA A 42 0.79 -4.48 9.88
CA ALA A 42 1.93 -5.33 10.24
C ALA A 42 2.90 -5.47 9.07
N LYS A 43 2.37 -5.64 7.86
CA LYS A 43 3.20 -5.76 6.65
C LYS A 43 3.93 -4.46 6.34
N ALA A 44 3.26 -3.32 6.52
CA ALA A 44 3.89 -2.02 6.31
C ALA A 44 5.08 -1.80 7.25
N ARG A 45 4.94 -2.20 8.52
CA ARG A 45 6.05 -2.11 9.49
C ARG A 45 7.22 -3.02 9.10
N GLU A 46 6.92 -4.22 8.61
CA GLU A 46 7.94 -5.15 8.13
C GLU A 46 8.71 -4.56 6.95
N ILE A 47 8.01 -4.01 5.97
CA ILE A 47 8.62 -3.37 4.80
C ILE A 47 9.45 -2.16 5.22
N ALA A 48 8.94 -1.34 6.13
CA ALA A 48 9.61 -0.13 6.61
C ALA A 48 10.95 -0.42 7.32
N ARG A 49 11.14 -1.64 7.83
CA ARG A 49 12.38 -2.06 8.47
C ARG A 49 13.42 -2.58 7.48
N GLN A 50 13.03 -2.83 6.23
CA GLN A 50 13.94 -3.32 5.21
C GLN A 50 14.81 -2.18 4.68
N ALA A 51 16.05 -2.50 4.29
CA ALA A 51 16.97 -1.49 3.76
C ALA A 51 16.48 -0.87 2.45
N ASP A 52 15.67 -1.59 1.70
CA ASP A 52 15.16 -1.19 0.39
C ASP A 52 13.74 -0.61 0.41
N TRP A 53 13.26 -0.17 1.58
CA TRP A 53 11.88 0.37 1.68
C TRP A 53 11.66 1.57 0.75
N ARG A 54 12.71 2.35 0.47
CA ARG A 54 12.61 3.49 -0.44
C ARG A 54 12.30 3.05 -1.87
N ALA A 55 12.94 1.98 -2.32
CA ALA A 55 12.66 1.40 -3.63
C ALA A 55 11.21 0.91 -3.73
N PHE A 56 10.69 0.31 -2.66
CA PHE A 56 9.30 -0.12 -2.60
C PHE A 56 8.34 1.06 -2.78
N VAL A 57 8.56 2.16 -2.07
CA VAL A 57 7.71 3.36 -2.17
C VAL A 57 7.77 3.95 -3.58
N GLU A 58 8.96 3.98 -4.17
CA GLU A 58 9.19 4.57 -5.49
C GLU A 58 8.59 3.77 -6.64
N GLN A 59 8.34 2.48 -6.45
CA GLN A 59 7.72 1.63 -7.47
C GLN A 59 6.38 2.17 -7.95
N GLY A 60 5.64 2.85 -7.09
CA GLY A 60 4.34 3.42 -7.45
C GLY A 60 4.41 4.51 -8.50
N ALA A 61 5.56 5.17 -8.66
CA ALA A 61 5.76 6.18 -9.69
C ALA A 61 6.03 5.59 -11.07
N GLN A 62 6.31 4.29 -11.15
CA GLN A 62 6.77 3.60 -12.35
C GLN A 62 5.68 2.75 -13.03
N GLY A 63 4.46 2.75 -12.50
CA GLY A 63 3.37 1.97 -13.06
C GLY A 63 2.15 1.95 -12.18
N GLU A 64 1.07 1.37 -12.70
CA GLU A 64 -0.19 1.29 -11.98
C GLU A 64 -0.21 0.13 -10.98
N ASP A 65 -0.87 0.35 -9.85
CA ASP A 65 -1.15 -0.71 -8.89
C ASP A 65 -2.24 -1.62 -9.41
N LEU A 66 -2.07 -2.92 -9.27
CA LEU A 66 -3.12 -3.89 -9.55
C LEU A 66 -4.16 -3.88 -8.42
N TRP A 67 -3.70 -3.82 -7.18
CA TRP A 67 -4.56 -3.87 -6.01
C TRP A 67 -4.55 -2.56 -5.25
N PHE A 68 -5.72 -2.20 -4.71
CA PHE A 68 -5.89 -1.04 -3.82
C PHE A 68 -4.92 -1.13 -2.64
N GLU A 69 -4.71 -2.34 -2.11
CA GLU A 69 -3.80 -2.58 -0.99
C GLU A 69 -2.35 -2.24 -1.28
N GLU A 70 -1.91 -2.29 -2.54
CA GLU A 70 -0.56 -1.86 -2.91
C GLU A 70 -0.39 -0.37 -2.62
N THR A 71 -1.37 0.43 -2.99
CA THR A 71 -1.38 1.87 -2.74
C THR A 71 -1.41 2.16 -1.24
N MET A 72 -2.27 1.47 -0.50
CA MET A 72 -2.36 1.63 0.95
C MET A 72 -1.04 1.33 1.64
N LEU A 73 -0.38 0.23 1.25
CA LEU A 73 0.89 -0.15 1.86
C LEU A 73 1.98 0.88 1.62
N ARG A 74 2.05 1.48 0.43
CA ARG A 74 3.03 2.55 0.18
C ARG A 74 2.79 3.74 1.10
N GLY A 75 1.53 4.15 1.26
CA GLY A 75 1.19 5.24 2.17
C GLY A 75 1.55 4.92 3.62
N MET A 76 1.26 3.71 4.06
CA MET A 76 1.58 3.26 5.42
C MET A 76 3.09 3.21 5.67
N VAL A 77 3.87 2.76 4.69
CA VAL A 77 5.34 2.72 4.80
C VAL A 77 5.89 4.15 4.91
N ILE A 78 5.40 5.08 4.10
CA ILE A 78 5.81 6.49 4.20
C ILE A 78 5.52 7.03 5.60
N GLY A 79 4.39 6.64 6.19
CA GLY A 79 4.00 7.09 7.52
C GLY A 79 4.81 6.51 8.67
N CYS A 80 5.35 5.28 8.52
CA CYS A 80 6.00 4.58 9.63
C CYS A 80 7.50 4.34 9.46
N ALA A 81 8.05 4.52 8.26
CA ALA A 81 9.49 4.31 8.04
C ALA A 81 10.31 5.43 8.71
N SER A 82 11.52 5.09 9.14
CA SER A 82 12.42 6.05 9.77
C SER A 82 13.05 6.94 8.69
N MET A 83 12.75 8.25 8.75
CA MET A 83 13.28 9.23 7.81
C MET A 83 13.15 10.63 8.38
N GLU A 84 13.90 11.58 7.81
CA GLU A 84 13.79 12.98 8.18
C GLU A 84 12.41 13.54 7.79
N LEU A 85 11.95 14.56 8.50
CA LEU A 85 10.64 15.17 8.26
C LEU A 85 10.53 15.70 6.82
N GLU A 86 11.57 16.35 6.32
CA GLU A 86 11.57 16.86 4.94
C GLU A 86 11.37 15.75 3.92
N GLU A 87 12.06 14.64 4.07
CA GLU A 87 11.90 13.49 3.18
C GLU A 87 10.48 12.96 3.24
N ARG A 88 9.91 12.85 4.44
CA ARG A 88 8.54 12.36 4.61
C ARG A 88 7.53 13.26 3.91
N LEU A 89 7.67 14.58 4.06
CA LEU A 89 6.79 15.54 3.41
C LEU A 89 6.91 15.47 1.88
N GLU A 90 8.11 15.34 1.36
CA GLU A 90 8.33 15.21 -0.07
C GLU A 90 7.72 13.93 -0.62
N ARG A 91 7.88 12.80 0.08
CA ARG A 91 7.31 11.53 -0.34
C ARG A 91 5.79 11.52 -0.26
N MET A 92 5.21 12.13 0.76
CA MET A 92 3.76 12.27 0.87
C MET A 92 3.21 13.14 -0.26
N ALA A 93 3.87 14.25 -0.58
CA ALA A 93 3.46 15.12 -1.67
C ALA A 93 3.51 14.40 -3.03
N ALA A 94 4.50 13.54 -3.24
CA ALA A 94 4.60 12.73 -4.45
C ALA A 94 3.58 11.58 -4.48
N PHE A 95 3.21 11.07 -3.31
CA PHE A 95 2.30 9.92 -3.18
C PHE A 95 0.82 10.31 -3.37
N VAL A 96 0.40 11.45 -2.84
CA VAL A 96 -1.02 11.85 -2.85
C VAL A 96 -1.64 11.79 -4.26
N PRO A 97 -0.97 12.28 -5.33
CA PRO A 97 -1.53 12.16 -6.68
C PRO A 97 -1.70 10.74 -7.19
N GLN A 98 -1.06 9.75 -6.54
CA GLN A 98 -1.16 8.35 -6.94
C GLN A 98 -2.40 7.67 -6.36
N ILE A 99 -3.03 8.28 -5.35
CA ILE A 99 -4.23 7.74 -4.72
C ILE A 99 -5.42 7.99 -5.64
N ARG A 100 -6.08 6.92 -6.05
CA ARG A 100 -7.23 7.01 -6.96
C ARG A 100 -8.58 6.83 -6.25
N ASN A 101 -8.57 6.20 -5.08
CA ASN A 101 -9.78 5.86 -4.33
C ASN A 101 -9.68 6.39 -2.91
N TRP A 102 -10.65 7.17 -2.50
CA TRP A 102 -10.77 7.69 -1.14
C TRP A 102 -12.02 7.17 -0.47
#